data_640139b275909eed1b61416c25ef87f9
#
_entry.id   640139b275909eed1b61416c25ef87f9
#
_cell.length_a   1.000
_cell.length_b   1.000
_cell.length_c   1.000
_cell.angle_alpha   90.00
_cell.angle_beta   90.00
_cell.angle_gamma   90.00
#
_symmetry.space_group_name_H-M   'P 1'
#
loop_
_entity.id
_entity.type
_entity.pdbx_description
1 polymer ?
#
loop_
_entity_poly.entity_id
_entity_poly.type
_entity_poly.pdbx_seq_one_letter_code
_entity_poly.pdbx_strand_id
1 'polypeptide(L)'
;MAKFFVSLIALCLGVMVPLFAGEMDGESTSQKSFRVGVTQPPMFTLASALAWGSPVEVVLVERDQGGDWNVPTGLTVLFWSGATLEPVLAKQLDASGQAAVSLIDAAGVHQLAKRTPADWKGPSEDEDPHMESLGKGYGMVQTIRPEGLIDTMYWLDPLNAMAALEAITMVYQGLDQRNHWAYQGNSDQIIQALWELDIRVNKLLHEASSQPFVVLQDEFQYLEQRYKLHTVPAGGTAQDIVDKAKARGAKCVVAAEPFDQHLMSVLDQAGLNRVVLDPAGHQMPKTTGGYFQWFGNLASKLNDCVIRS
;
A
#
# COMPACT_ATOMS: atom_id res chain seq x y z
N MET A 1 24.99 -66.99 30.90
CA MET A 1 24.16 -68.02 30.30
C MET A 1 22.92 -68.15 31.17
N ALA A 2 21.81 -67.72 30.79
CA ALA A 2 20.44 -68.09 31.12
C ALA A 2 19.52 -66.92 30.88
N LYS A 3 18.70 -67.02 29.83
CA LYS A 3 17.64 -66.10 29.45
C LYS A 3 16.46 -66.34 30.40
N PHE A 4 15.95 -65.28 31.04
CA PHE A 4 14.63 -65.30 31.67
C PHE A 4 13.65 -64.48 30.80
N PHE A 5 12.69 -65.19 30.23
CA PHE A 5 11.48 -64.67 29.66
C PHE A 5 10.48 -64.42 30.79
N VAL A 6 10.00 -63.17 30.91
CA VAL A 6 8.83 -62.83 31.70
C VAL A 6 7.69 -62.50 30.81
N SER A 7 6.70 -63.37 30.76
CA SER A 7 5.46 -63.21 30.05
C SER A 7 4.51 -62.36 30.86
N LEU A 8 4.10 -61.19 30.38
CA LEU A 8 3.12 -60.31 31.00
C LEU A 8 1.77 -60.55 30.34
N ILE A 9 0.86 -61.16 31.06
CA ILE A 9 -0.55 -61.37 30.66
C ILE A 9 -1.27 -60.06 30.91
N ALA A 10 -1.73 -59.41 29.83
CA ALA A 10 -2.59 -58.24 29.92
C ALA A 10 -4.06 -58.68 30.04
N LEU A 11 -4.65 -58.32 31.14
CA LEU A 11 -6.08 -58.55 31.44
C LEU A 11 -6.89 -57.42 30.77
N CYS A 12 -7.60 -57.71 29.67
CA CYS A 12 -8.53 -56.76 29.03
C CYS A 12 -9.84 -56.71 29.82
N LEU A 13 -10.02 -55.68 30.63
CA LEU A 13 -11.33 -55.27 31.14
C LEU A 13 -12.07 -54.47 30.05
N GLY A 14 -13.06 -55.12 29.42
CA GLY A 14 -13.95 -54.48 28.48
C GLY A 14 -14.91 -53.52 29.19
N VAL A 15 -14.70 -52.22 28.99
CA VAL A 15 -15.69 -51.20 29.28
C VAL A 15 -16.52 -50.98 28.01
N MET A 16 -17.76 -51.50 28.00
CA MET A 16 -18.77 -51.15 27.00
C MET A 16 -19.17 -49.70 27.18
N VAL A 17 -18.70 -48.82 26.30
CA VAL A 17 -19.24 -47.48 26.14
C VAL A 17 -20.42 -47.56 25.17
N PRO A 18 -21.64 -47.13 25.55
CA PRO A 18 -22.74 -47.05 24.59
C PRO A 18 -22.42 -46.08 23.52
N LEU A 19 -22.36 -46.53 22.24
CA LEU A 19 -22.38 -45.67 21.08
C LEU A 19 -23.75 -44.95 21.04
N PHE A 20 -23.79 -43.72 21.50
CA PHE A 20 -24.82 -42.78 21.06
C PHE A 20 -24.45 -42.36 19.65
N ALA A 21 -25.01 -43.03 18.65
CA ALA A 21 -25.12 -42.52 17.30
C ALA A 21 -26.18 -41.42 17.33
N GLY A 22 -25.80 -40.24 17.82
CA GLY A 22 -26.52 -39.03 17.46
C GLY A 22 -26.12 -38.67 16.04
N GLU A 23 -27.06 -38.82 15.09
CA GLU A 23 -27.01 -38.13 13.82
C GLU A 23 -26.86 -36.64 14.16
N MET A 24 -25.64 -36.17 14.13
CA MET A 24 -25.39 -34.74 13.97
C MET A 24 -25.73 -34.46 12.50
N ASP A 25 -26.99 -34.07 12.26
CA ASP A 25 -27.34 -33.30 11.07
C ASP A 25 -26.40 -32.09 11.07
N GLY A 26 -25.26 -32.27 10.44
CA GLY A 26 -24.33 -31.20 10.14
C GLY A 26 -25.03 -30.32 9.10
N GLU A 27 -25.86 -29.40 9.56
CA GLU A 27 -26.20 -28.23 8.80
C GLU A 27 -24.85 -27.57 8.47
N SER A 28 -24.33 -27.90 7.30
CA SER A 28 -23.25 -27.17 6.67
C SER A 28 -23.76 -25.74 6.52
N THR A 29 -23.60 -24.94 7.58
CA THR A 29 -23.79 -23.49 7.49
C THR A 29 -22.75 -23.02 6.48
N SER A 30 -23.17 -22.94 5.22
CA SER A 30 -22.40 -22.33 4.14
C SER A 30 -21.86 -21.01 4.67
N GLN A 31 -20.57 -20.99 4.95
CA GLN A 31 -19.91 -19.78 5.46
C GLN A 31 -20.13 -18.71 4.39
N LYS A 32 -20.87 -17.66 4.75
CA LYS A 32 -21.18 -16.57 3.82
C LYS A 32 -19.86 -15.95 3.38
N SER A 33 -19.53 -16.10 2.10
CA SER A 33 -18.36 -15.42 1.53
C SER A 33 -18.69 -13.95 1.30
N PHE A 34 -17.73 -13.08 1.61
CA PHE A 34 -17.81 -11.65 1.32
C PHE A 34 -16.93 -11.36 0.12
N ARG A 35 -17.43 -10.54 -0.79
CA ARG A 35 -16.68 -10.10 -1.95
C ARG A 35 -16.42 -8.62 -1.84
N VAL A 36 -15.15 -8.23 -1.79
CA VAL A 36 -14.74 -6.83 -1.63
C VAL A 36 -13.93 -6.37 -2.82
N GLY A 37 -14.20 -5.16 -3.30
CA GLY A 37 -13.43 -4.52 -4.35
C GLY A 37 -12.35 -3.62 -3.78
N VAL A 38 -11.23 -3.46 -4.47
CA VAL A 38 -10.18 -2.47 -4.17
C VAL A 38 -9.70 -1.86 -5.47
N THR A 39 -9.62 -0.53 -5.56
CA THR A 39 -9.26 0.16 -6.82
C THR A 39 -7.76 0.35 -7.00
N GLN A 40 -6.98 0.37 -5.93
CA GLN A 40 -5.55 0.64 -6.01
C GLN A 40 -4.72 -0.63 -5.80
N PRO A 41 -3.81 -0.98 -6.74
CA PRO A 41 -3.01 -2.19 -6.64
C PRO A 41 -2.23 -2.33 -5.33
N PRO A 42 -1.58 -1.27 -4.76
CA PRO A 42 -0.91 -1.38 -3.47
C PRO A 42 -1.85 -1.78 -2.35
N MET A 43 -3.03 -1.16 -2.26
CA MET A 43 -4.02 -1.46 -1.24
C MET A 43 -4.71 -2.81 -1.47
N PHE A 44 -4.88 -3.24 -2.73
CA PHE A 44 -5.38 -4.56 -3.07
C PHE A 44 -4.50 -5.68 -2.48
N THR A 45 -3.17 -5.55 -2.58
CA THR A 45 -2.28 -6.60 -2.04
C THR A 45 -2.29 -6.66 -0.52
N LEU A 46 -2.41 -5.51 0.15
CA LEU A 46 -2.55 -5.45 1.62
C LEU A 46 -3.91 -6.00 2.07
N ALA A 47 -5.01 -5.62 1.40
CA ALA A 47 -6.34 -6.17 1.67
C ALA A 47 -6.41 -7.69 1.45
N SER A 48 -5.71 -8.19 0.41
CA SER A 48 -5.58 -9.63 0.14
C SER A 48 -4.78 -10.35 1.21
N ALA A 49 -3.70 -9.75 1.71
CA ALA A 49 -2.95 -10.30 2.83
C ALA A 49 -3.77 -10.35 4.12
N LEU A 50 -4.55 -9.28 4.39
CA LEU A 50 -5.46 -9.22 5.52
C LEU A 50 -6.53 -10.31 5.47
N ALA A 51 -7.04 -10.64 4.27
CA ALA A 51 -8.06 -11.66 4.05
C ALA A 51 -7.52 -13.11 4.17
N TRP A 52 -6.21 -13.30 4.35
CA TRP A 52 -5.61 -14.64 4.38
C TRP A 52 -6.27 -15.56 5.41
N GLY A 53 -6.68 -16.76 4.97
CA GLY A 53 -7.32 -17.75 5.83
C GLY A 53 -8.78 -17.45 6.16
N SER A 54 -9.41 -16.47 5.52
CA SER A 54 -10.81 -16.07 5.70
C SER A 54 -11.65 -16.34 4.43
N PRO A 55 -12.99 -16.26 4.51
CA PRO A 55 -13.87 -16.42 3.35
C PRO A 55 -14.00 -15.14 2.51
N VAL A 56 -13.16 -14.13 2.70
CA VAL A 56 -13.21 -12.88 1.93
C VAL A 56 -12.51 -13.07 0.58
N GLU A 57 -13.25 -12.83 -0.50
CA GLU A 57 -12.72 -12.71 -1.86
C GLU A 57 -12.37 -11.25 -2.13
N VAL A 58 -11.10 -10.95 -2.38
CA VAL A 58 -10.64 -9.59 -2.72
C VAL A 58 -10.45 -9.48 -4.23
N VAL A 59 -11.04 -8.46 -4.84
CA VAL A 59 -11.03 -8.24 -6.29
C VAL A 59 -10.40 -6.89 -6.57
N LEU A 60 -9.38 -6.85 -7.42
CA LEU A 60 -8.87 -5.59 -7.95
C LEU A 60 -9.87 -5.06 -8.99
N VAL A 61 -10.35 -3.84 -8.76
CA VAL A 61 -11.26 -3.15 -9.65
C VAL A 61 -10.45 -2.21 -10.53
N GLU A 62 -10.46 -2.47 -11.84
CA GLU A 62 -9.64 -1.75 -12.81
C GLU A 62 -10.55 -0.95 -13.76
N ARG A 63 -9.98 0.04 -14.43
CA ARG A 63 -10.66 0.79 -15.49
C ARG A 63 -10.72 -0.03 -16.78
N ASP A 64 -11.77 0.15 -17.54
CA ASP A 64 -11.84 -0.34 -18.90
C ASP A 64 -11.07 0.57 -19.90
N GLN A 65 -11.09 0.19 -21.16
CA GLN A 65 -10.43 0.97 -22.22
C GLN A 65 -11.08 2.36 -22.47
N GLY A 66 -12.34 2.52 -22.04
CA GLY A 66 -13.08 3.78 -22.11
C GLY A 66 -12.80 4.73 -20.94
N GLY A 67 -12.09 4.24 -19.90
CA GLY A 67 -11.79 4.99 -18.68
C GLY A 67 -12.84 4.85 -17.57
N ASP A 68 -13.92 4.10 -17.81
CA ASP A 68 -14.91 3.76 -16.81
C ASP A 68 -14.40 2.62 -15.89
N TRP A 69 -14.91 2.59 -14.68
CA TRP A 69 -14.54 1.55 -13.73
C TRP A 69 -15.41 0.31 -13.89
N ASN A 70 -14.77 -0.85 -14.07
CA ASN A 70 -15.43 -2.13 -14.12
C ASN A 70 -15.76 -2.63 -12.71
N VAL A 71 -16.72 -1.99 -12.05
CA VAL A 71 -17.16 -2.41 -10.70
C VAL A 71 -17.97 -3.70 -10.81
N PRO A 72 -17.46 -4.84 -10.30
CA PRO A 72 -18.19 -6.11 -10.37
C PRO A 72 -19.49 -6.04 -9.57
N THR A 73 -20.54 -6.72 -10.07
CA THR A 73 -21.77 -6.88 -9.31
C THR A 73 -21.56 -7.79 -8.09
N GLY A 74 -22.32 -7.56 -7.03
CA GLY A 74 -22.29 -8.40 -5.84
C GLY A 74 -21.11 -8.13 -4.90
N LEU A 75 -20.42 -7.01 -5.04
CA LEU A 75 -19.49 -6.57 -4.01
C LEU A 75 -20.24 -6.20 -2.73
N THR A 76 -19.74 -6.67 -1.59
CA THR A 76 -20.24 -6.28 -0.28
C THR A 76 -19.82 -4.83 0.03
N VAL A 77 -18.58 -4.48 -0.30
CA VAL A 77 -18.01 -3.14 -0.13
C VAL A 77 -16.90 -2.91 -1.15
N LEU A 78 -16.71 -1.66 -1.54
CA LEU A 78 -15.60 -1.21 -2.37
C LEU A 78 -14.68 -0.29 -1.56
N PHE A 79 -13.40 -0.62 -1.48
CA PHE A 79 -12.36 0.27 -0.99
C PHE A 79 -11.75 1.04 -2.17
N TRP A 80 -11.76 2.34 -2.07
CA TRP A 80 -11.29 3.24 -3.12
C TRP A 80 -10.50 4.40 -2.54
N SER A 81 -9.76 5.11 -3.36
CA SER A 81 -8.93 6.21 -2.87
C SER A 81 -9.71 7.49 -2.54
N GLY A 82 -10.97 7.58 -2.98
CA GLY A 82 -11.82 8.73 -2.68
C GLY A 82 -12.16 9.58 -3.92
N ALA A 83 -13.14 10.47 -3.75
CA ALA A 83 -13.75 11.21 -4.87
C ALA A 83 -12.78 12.15 -5.60
N THR A 84 -11.80 12.71 -4.91
CA THR A 84 -10.80 13.61 -5.49
C THR A 84 -9.89 12.87 -6.48
N LEU A 85 -9.52 11.62 -6.16
CA LEU A 85 -8.65 10.79 -7.00
C LEU A 85 -9.43 10.08 -8.10
N GLU A 86 -10.63 9.64 -7.79
CA GLU A 86 -11.43 8.78 -8.64
C GLU A 86 -12.80 9.42 -8.95
N PRO A 87 -12.84 10.62 -9.57
CA PRO A 87 -14.08 11.38 -9.76
C PRO A 87 -15.09 10.69 -10.70
N VAL A 88 -14.62 9.86 -11.63
CA VAL A 88 -15.50 9.05 -12.48
C VAL A 88 -16.17 7.96 -11.64
N LEU A 89 -15.39 7.27 -10.80
CA LEU A 89 -15.91 6.25 -9.89
C LEU A 89 -16.90 6.85 -8.89
N ALA A 90 -16.63 8.05 -8.36
CA ALA A 90 -17.56 8.74 -7.44
C ALA A 90 -18.97 8.84 -8.05
N LYS A 91 -19.07 9.27 -9.31
CA LYS A 91 -20.36 9.35 -10.03
C LYS A 91 -21.01 7.98 -10.24
N GLN A 92 -20.22 6.95 -10.53
CA GLN A 92 -20.73 5.59 -10.69
C GLN A 92 -21.24 5.02 -9.35
N LEU A 93 -20.56 5.31 -8.23
CA LEU A 93 -20.97 4.90 -6.90
C LEU A 93 -22.27 5.59 -6.47
N ASP A 94 -22.37 6.89 -6.69
CA ASP A 94 -23.60 7.67 -6.41
C ASP A 94 -24.80 7.11 -7.20
N ALA A 95 -24.59 6.75 -8.47
CA ALA A 95 -25.65 6.21 -9.34
C ALA A 95 -26.07 4.78 -8.96
N SER A 96 -25.14 3.95 -8.50
CA SER A 96 -25.38 2.53 -8.20
C SER A 96 -25.80 2.26 -6.76
N GLY A 97 -25.51 3.18 -5.84
CA GLY A 97 -25.68 2.97 -4.40
C GLY A 97 -24.75 1.91 -3.82
N GLN A 98 -23.65 1.54 -4.52
CA GLN A 98 -22.65 0.60 -4.03
C GLN A 98 -22.00 1.12 -2.75
N ALA A 99 -21.98 0.30 -1.69
CA ALA A 99 -21.28 0.65 -0.46
C ALA A 99 -19.78 0.78 -0.74
N ALA A 100 -19.20 1.91 -0.35
CA ALA A 100 -17.80 2.20 -0.58
C ALA A 100 -17.14 2.91 0.61
N VAL A 101 -15.86 2.66 0.81
CA VAL A 101 -15.03 3.27 1.86
C VAL A 101 -13.85 3.98 1.21
N SER A 102 -13.74 5.28 1.44
CA SER A 102 -12.61 6.11 0.97
C SER A 102 -11.41 5.88 1.87
N LEU A 103 -10.33 5.35 1.32
CA LEU A 103 -9.12 5.04 2.10
C LEU A 103 -8.26 6.27 2.37
N ILE A 104 -8.28 7.29 1.49
CA ILE A 104 -7.56 8.54 1.75
C ILE A 104 -8.19 9.33 2.89
N ASP A 105 -9.49 9.11 3.16
CA ASP A 105 -10.23 9.72 4.25
C ASP A 105 -10.18 8.91 5.55
N ALA A 106 -9.48 7.78 5.56
CA ALA A 106 -9.35 6.95 6.74
C ALA A 106 -8.62 7.69 7.88
N ALA A 107 -9.03 7.43 9.11
CA ALA A 107 -8.39 8.01 10.28
C ALA A 107 -6.90 7.62 10.31
N GLY A 108 -6.03 8.59 10.53
CA GLY A 108 -4.57 8.38 10.56
C GLY A 108 -3.89 8.48 9.20
N VAL A 109 -4.62 8.55 8.08
CA VAL A 109 -4.01 8.85 6.78
C VAL A 109 -3.69 10.34 6.73
N HIS A 110 -2.41 10.65 6.63
CA HIS A 110 -1.94 12.01 6.41
C HIS A 110 -2.15 12.40 4.95
N GLN A 111 -2.86 13.52 4.72
CA GLN A 111 -3.17 14.01 3.39
C GLN A 111 -2.26 15.19 3.04
N LEU A 112 -1.65 15.15 1.85
CA LEU A 112 -0.84 16.22 1.31
C LEU A 112 -1.62 16.99 0.25
N ALA A 113 -1.48 18.33 0.23
CA ALA A 113 -1.96 19.14 -0.87
C ALA A 113 -1.15 18.84 -2.13
N LYS A 114 -1.82 18.76 -3.28
CA LYS A 114 -1.12 18.68 -4.56
C LYS A 114 -0.30 19.95 -4.78
N ARG A 115 0.98 19.79 -5.08
CA ARG A 115 1.89 20.91 -5.29
C ARG A 115 1.71 21.52 -6.66
N THR A 116 1.94 22.83 -6.75
CA THR A 116 2.26 23.49 -8.02
C THR A 116 3.79 23.57 -8.16
N PRO A 117 4.33 23.76 -9.36
CA PRO A 117 5.77 23.97 -9.55
C PRO A 117 6.37 25.11 -8.72
N ALA A 118 5.55 26.11 -8.35
CA ALA A 118 5.95 27.23 -7.51
C ALA A 118 6.04 26.86 -6.01
N ASP A 119 5.27 25.87 -5.58
CA ASP A 119 5.20 25.43 -4.19
C ASP A 119 6.24 24.36 -3.86
N TRP A 120 6.97 23.89 -4.87
CA TRP A 120 7.94 22.82 -4.72
C TRP A 120 9.20 23.32 -3.99
N LYS A 121 9.12 23.36 -2.70
CA LYS A 121 10.26 23.62 -1.82
C LYS A 121 10.78 22.26 -1.40
N GLY A 122 12.10 22.08 -1.39
CA GLY A 122 12.70 20.87 -0.82
C GLY A 122 12.23 20.63 0.62
N PRO A 123 12.47 19.44 1.17
CA PRO A 123 12.01 19.09 2.51
C PRO A 123 12.48 20.13 3.53
N SER A 124 11.57 20.61 4.37
CA SER A 124 11.92 21.40 5.55
C SER A 124 12.51 20.45 6.60
N GLU A 125 13.63 20.84 7.21
CA GLU A 125 14.29 20.00 8.23
C GLU A 125 13.42 19.79 9.49
N ASP A 126 12.35 20.57 9.67
CA ASP A 126 11.66 20.75 10.95
C ASP A 126 10.28 20.05 11.01
N GLU A 127 9.76 19.46 9.92
CA GLU A 127 8.40 18.89 9.95
C GLU A 127 8.41 17.38 9.62
N ASP A 128 8.33 16.55 10.68
CA ASP A 128 7.82 15.18 10.53
C ASP A 128 6.32 15.20 10.92
N PRO A 129 5.41 15.22 9.93
CA PRO A 129 3.97 15.32 10.20
C PRO A 129 3.42 14.11 10.98
N HIS A 130 4.13 12.98 10.99
CA HIS A 130 3.75 11.81 11.76
C HIS A 130 4.25 11.86 13.22
N MET A 131 5.35 12.55 13.52
CA MET A 131 5.80 12.71 14.91
C MET A 131 4.83 13.57 15.71
N GLU A 132 4.19 14.55 15.10
CA GLU A 132 3.17 15.36 15.77
C GLU A 132 1.91 14.56 16.13
N SER A 133 1.55 13.55 15.30
CA SER A 133 0.43 12.65 15.56
C SER A 133 0.73 11.60 16.63
N LEU A 134 1.95 11.09 16.71
CA LEU A 134 2.37 10.09 17.70
C LEU A 134 2.48 10.66 19.12
N GLY A 135 2.73 11.98 19.25
CA GLY A 135 2.85 12.65 20.56
C GLY A 135 1.54 12.97 21.28
N LYS A 136 0.40 12.85 20.61
CA LYS A 136 -0.91 13.26 21.16
C LYS A 136 -1.77 12.11 21.72
N GLY A 137 -1.21 10.92 21.89
CA GLY A 137 -1.92 9.76 22.43
C GLY A 137 -3.01 9.23 21.48
N TYR A 138 -3.48 8.02 21.71
CA TYR A 138 -4.54 7.32 20.95
C TYR A 138 -5.94 8.00 21.05
N GLY A 139 -6.02 9.31 21.01
CA GLY A 139 -7.25 10.08 20.97
C GLY A 139 -7.43 10.70 19.60
N MET A 140 -8.48 10.30 18.90
CA MET A 140 -9.00 10.81 17.62
C MET A 140 -8.00 11.75 16.89
N VAL A 141 -7.16 11.18 16.05
CA VAL A 141 -6.33 11.97 15.13
C VAL A 141 -7.30 12.68 14.19
N GLN A 142 -7.45 13.99 14.38
CA GLN A 142 -8.16 14.79 13.39
C GLN A 142 -7.34 14.75 12.11
N THR A 143 -7.90 14.16 11.07
CA THR A 143 -7.34 14.24 9.73
C THR A 143 -7.36 15.70 9.31
N ILE A 144 -6.21 16.37 9.33
CA ILE A 144 -6.09 17.73 8.80
C ILE A 144 -6.21 17.60 7.29
N ARG A 145 -7.33 18.09 6.74
CA ARG A 145 -7.53 18.10 5.28
C ARG A 145 -6.90 19.36 4.74
N PRO A 146 -5.95 19.26 3.82
CA PRO A 146 -5.39 20.41 3.14
C PRO A 146 -6.47 21.11 2.29
N GLU A 147 -6.36 22.42 2.15
CA GLU A 147 -7.20 23.16 1.21
C GLU A 147 -6.76 22.84 -0.24
N GLY A 148 -7.73 22.64 -1.14
CA GLY A 148 -7.48 22.41 -2.55
C GLY A 148 -7.45 20.94 -2.98
N LEU A 149 -6.74 20.65 -4.07
CA LEU A 149 -6.57 19.29 -4.58
C LEU A 149 -5.58 18.52 -3.69
N ILE A 150 -5.91 17.27 -3.42
CA ILE A 150 -5.09 16.37 -2.60
C ILE A 150 -4.18 15.56 -3.52
N ASP A 151 -2.92 15.37 -3.08
CA ASP A 151 -2.03 14.37 -3.69
C ASP A 151 -2.56 12.98 -3.39
N THR A 152 -2.50 12.12 -4.37
CA THR A 152 -3.27 10.90 -4.42
C THR A 152 -2.46 9.65 -4.12
N MET A 153 -1.13 9.75 -4.10
CA MET A 153 -0.21 8.63 -3.95
C MET A 153 0.10 8.32 -2.47
N TYR A 154 -0.92 8.43 -1.57
CA TYR A 154 -0.75 8.29 -0.11
C TYR A 154 -0.08 6.97 0.33
N TRP A 155 -0.24 5.90 -0.48
CA TRP A 155 0.38 4.60 -0.22
C TRP A 155 1.90 4.58 -0.41
N LEU A 156 2.51 5.64 -0.95
CA LEU A 156 3.96 5.82 -1.00
C LEU A 156 4.56 6.22 0.37
N ASP A 157 3.72 6.42 1.38
CA ASP A 157 4.11 6.46 2.78
C ASP A 157 3.62 5.19 3.49
N PRO A 158 4.51 4.31 3.96
CA PRO A 158 4.10 3.10 4.68
C PRO A 158 3.21 3.36 5.90
N LEU A 159 3.32 4.52 6.56
CA LEU A 159 2.45 4.86 7.69
C LEU A 159 1.01 5.14 7.23
N ASN A 160 0.84 5.80 6.09
CA ASN A 160 -0.48 5.95 5.48
C ASN A 160 -1.07 4.60 5.05
N ALA A 161 -0.21 3.70 4.52
CA ALA A 161 -0.64 2.36 4.16
C ALA A 161 -1.11 1.56 5.39
N MET A 162 -0.44 1.71 6.56
CA MET A 162 -0.88 1.13 7.83
C MET A 162 -2.26 1.67 8.26
N ALA A 163 -2.44 2.98 8.24
CA ALA A 163 -3.72 3.61 8.62
C ALA A 163 -4.88 3.17 7.71
N ALA A 164 -4.64 3.10 6.40
CA ALA A 164 -5.62 2.58 5.45
C ALA A 164 -5.92 1.09 5.68
N LEU A 165 -4.91 0.28 6.02
CA LEU A 165 -5.09 -1.14 6.38
C LEU A 165 -5.94 -1.30 7.63
N GLU A 166 -5.75 -0.46 8.66
CA GLU A 166 -6.58 -0.47 9.87
C GLU A 166 -8.06 -0.20 9.54
N ALA A 167 -8.34 0.75 8.63
CA ALA A 167 -9.70 1.00 8.16
C ALA A 167 -10.30 -0.23 7.45
N ILE A 168 -9.55 -0.91 6.60
CA ILE A 168 -9.98 -2.15 5.96
C ILE A 168 -10.22 -3.24 7.01
N THR A 169 -9.35 -3.35 8.02
CA THR A 169 -9.45 -4.32 9.11
C THR A 169 -10.77 -4.14 9.88
N MET A 170 -11.11 -2.92 10.26
CA MET A 170 -12.37 -2.62 10.95
C MET A 170 -13.60 -3.04 10.10
N VAL A 171 -13.56 -2.82 8.80
CA VAL A 171 -14.65 -3.23 7.90
C VAL A 171 -14.74 -4.75 7.82
N TYR A 172 -13.63 -5.46 7.66
CA TYR A 172 -13.64 -6.94 7.62
C TYR A 172 -14.18 -7.52 8.93
N GLN A 173 -13.73 -6.99 10.06
CA GLN A 173 -14.20 -7.41 11.39
C GLN A 173 -15.72 -7.16 11.57
N GLY A 174 -16.23 -6.06 11.04
CA GLY A 174 -17.66 -5.74 11.06
C GLY A 174 -18.51 -6.65 10.17
N LEU A 175 -17.99 -7.02 9.00
CA LEU A 175 -18.66 -7.89 8.04
C LEU A 175 -18.64 -9.37 8.47
N ASP A 176 -17.56 -9.80 9.10
CA ASP A 176 -17.32 -11.20 9.49
C ASP A 176 -16.79 -11.30 10.92
N GLN A 177 -17.71 -11.17 11.87
CA GLN A 177 -17.39 -11.24 13.29
C GLN A 177 -16.82 -12.60 13.74
N ARG A 178 -17.07 -13.69 13.00
CA ARG A 178 -16.53 -15.01 13.33
C ARG A 178 -15.02 -15.08 13.18
N ASN A 179 -14.49 -14.38 12.16
CA ASN A 179 -13.07 -14.31 11.86
C ASN A 179 -12.40 -13.04 12.41
N HIS A 180 -13.07 -12.30 13.30
CA HIS A 180 -12.57 -11.05 13.88
C HIS A 180 -11.12 -11.13 14.35
N TRP A 181 -10.77 -12.16 15.13
CA TRP A 181 -9.42 -12.33 15.64
C TRP A 181 -8.40 -12.74 14.58
N ALA A 182 -8.82 -13.42 13.52
CA ALA A 182 -7.95 -13.73 12.40
C ALA A 182 -7.55 -12.46 11.64
N TYR A 183 -8.52 -11.57 11.38
CA TYR A 183 -8.22 -10.26 10.76
C TYR A 183 -7.31 -9.41 11.65
N GLN A 184 -7.55 -9.40 12.97
CA GLN A 184 -6.66 -8.69 13.88
C GLN A 184 -5.24 -9.23 13.82
N GLY A 185 -5.06 -10.54 13.92
CA GLY A 185 -3.74 -11.17 13.85
C GLY A 185 -3.02 -10.96 12.54
N ASN A 186 -3.75 -11.00 11.41
CA ASN A 186 -3.18 -10.68 10.08
C ASN A 186 -2.77 -9.20 10.00
N SER A 187 -3.63 -8.30 10.50
CA SER A 187 -3.36 -6.86 10.54
C SER A 187 -2.10 -6.55 11.34
N ASP A 188 -1.97 -7.11 12.55
CA ASP A 188 -0.80 -6.89 13.42
C ASP A 188 0.50 -7.34 12.72
N GLN A 189 0.48 -8.49 12.05
CA GLN A 189 1.65 -8.99 11.30
C GLN A 189 1.99 -8.09 10.11
N ILE A 190 1.00 -7.62 9.36
CA ILE A 190 1.22 -6.74 8.20
C ILE A 190 1.74 -5.38 8.67
N ILE A 191 1.20 -4.81 9.73
CA ILE A 191 1.65 -3.54 10.33
C ILE A 191 3.10 -3.68 10.79
N GLN A 192 3.45 -4.75 11.49
CA GLN A 192 4.84 -5.00 11.87
C GLN A 192 5.76 -5.07 10.65
N ALA A 193 5.36 -5.80 9.60
CA ALA A 193 6.14 -5.91 8.37
C ALA A 193 6.30 -4.56 7.63
N LEU A 194 5.26 -3.70 7.66
CA LEU A 194 5.32 -2.34 7.11
C LEU A 194 6.29 -1.45 7.91
N TRP A 195 6.30 -1.53 9.24
CA TRP A 195 7.31 -0.85 10.07
C TRP A 195 8.73 -1.30 9.74
N GLU A 196 8.95 -2.60 9.60
CA GLU A 196 10.25 -3.14 9.23
C GLU A 196 10.67 -2.71 7.81
N LEU A 197 9.73 -2.65 6.87
CA LEU A 197 9.96 -2.13 5.53
C LEU A 197 10.37 -0.66 5.57
N ASP A 198 9.64 0.16 6.31
CA ASP A 198 9.91 1.58 6.47
C ASP A 198 11.31 1.85 7.03
N ILE A 199 11.70 1.14 8.10
CA ILE A 199 13.04 1.23 8.67
C ILE A 199 14.11 0.84 7.65
N ARG A 200 13.91 -0.25 6.89
CA ARG A 200 14.87 -0.69 5.85
C ARG A 200 15.00 0.33 4.73
N VAL A 201 13.87 0.88 4.27
CA VAL A 201 13.86 1.89 3.19
C VAL A 201 14.50 3.19 3.67
N ASN A 202 14.20 3.64 4.88
CA ASN A 202 14.84 4.83 5.47
C ASN A 202 16.36 4.67 5.53
N LYS A 203 16.85 3.52 5.96
CA LYS A 203 18.28 3.22 5.96
C LYS A 203 18.88 3.17 4.55
N LEU A 204 18.16 2.58 3.59
CA LEU A 204 18.58 2.48 2.19
C LEU A 204 18.70 3.86 1.55
N LEU A 205 17.70 4.72 1.76
CA LEU A 205 17.63 6.05 1.13
C LEU A 205 18.40 7.14 1.90
N HIS A 206 18.99 6.82 3.05
CA HIS A 206 19.67 7.80 3.90
C HIS A 206 20.79 8.57 3.18
N GLU A 207 21.58 7.88 2.35
CA GLU A 207 22.62 8.51 1.55
C GLU A 207 22.03 9.30 0.37
N ALA A 208 21.02 8.75 -0.28
CA ALA A 208 20.32 9.39 -1.38
C ALA A 208 19.58 10.66 -0.93
N SER A 209 19.12 10.74 0.32
CA SER A 209 18.39 11.90 0.84
C SER A 209 19.23 13.18 0.84
N SER A 210 20.55 13.09 0.87
CA SER A 210 21.46 14.24 0.80
C SER A 210 21.78 14.71 -0.63
N GLN A 211 21.39 13.94 -1.65
CA GLN A 211 21.70 14.20 -3.05
C GLN A 211 20.46 14.71 -3.79
N PRO A 212 20.54 15.84 -4.51
CA PRO A 212 19.43 16.32 -5.31
C PRO A 212 19.22 15.42 -6.54
N PHE A 213 17.96 15.21 -6.91
CA PHE A 213 17.58 14.55 -8.17
C PHE A 213 16.37 15.23 -8.78
N VAL A 214 16.26 15.16 -10.12
CA VAL A 214 15.15 15.79 -10.85
C VAL A 214 13.98 14.81 -10.93
N VAL A 215 12.76 15.33 -10.74
CA VAL A 215 11.51 14.57 -10.88
C VAL A 215 10.68 15.16 -12.02
N LEU A 216 10.26 14.32 -12.96
CA LEU A 216 9.52 14.77 -14.14
C LEU A 216 8.02 14.99 -13.84
N GLN A 217 7.43 14.14 -12.99
CA GLN A 217 6.03 14.21 -12.59
C GLN A 217 5.94 14.32 -11.06
N ASP A 218 4.96 15.09 -10.56
CA ASP A 218 4.70 15.24 -9.12
C ASP A 218 3.87 14.07 -8.58
N GLU A 219 4.47 12.89 -8.51
CA GLU A 219 3.83 11.65 -8.06
C GLU A 219 4.56 10.98 -6.88
N PHE A 220 5.59 11.64 -6.34
CA PHE A 220 6.44 11.06 -5.31
C PHE A 220 6.42 11.85 -3.99
N GLN A 221 5.52 12.82 -3.83
CA GLN A 221 5.52 13.75 -2.71
C GLN A 221 5.50 13.05 -1.34
N TYR A 222 4.67 12.01 -1.17
CA TYR A 222 4.64 11.23 0.06
C TYR A 222 5.96 10.50 0.35
N LEU A 223 6.58 9.91 -0.68
CA LEU A 223 7.90 9.28 -0.57
C LEU A 223 8.98 10.31 -0.20
N GLU A 224 8.92 11.47 -0.85
CA GLU A 224 9.85 12.58 -0.63
C GLU A 224 9.79 13.08 0.82
N GLN A 225 8.60 13.34 1.32
CA GLN A 225 8.42 13.79 2.70
C GLN A 225 8.81 12.70 3.71
N ARG A 226 8.38 11.46 3.48
CA ARG A 226 8.68 10.36 4.40
C ARG A 226 10.18 10.14 4.60
N TYR A 227 10.95 10.21 3.51
CA TYR A 227 12.39 9.92 3.55
C TYR A 227 13.28 11.16 3.37
N LYS A 228 12.68 12.36 3.47
CA LYS A 228 13.38 13.65 3.38
C LYS A 228 14.25 13.78 2.12
N LEU A 229 13.70 13.40 0.96
CA LEU A 229 14.41 13.38 -0.30
C LEU A 229 14.48 14.78 -0.92
N HIS A 230 15.64 15.12 -1.51
CA HIS A 230 15.87 16.41 -2.17
C HIS A 230 15.47 16.35 -3.64
N THR A 231 14.20 16.63 -3.94
CA THR A 231 13.69 16.65 -5.30
C THR A 231 13.78 18.04 -5.92
N VAL A 232 14.05 18.04 -7.23
CA VAL A 232 14.07 19.23 -8.07
C VAL A 232 12.98 19.07 -9.12
N PRO A 233 11.94 19.93 -9.15
CA PRO A 233 10.89 19.77 -10.12
C PRO A 233 11.42 20.00 -11.54
N ALA A 234 11.10 19.09 -12.44
CA ALA A 234 11.26 19.31 -13.85
C ALA A 234 10.30 20.43 -14.31
N GLY A 235 10.48 20.91 -15.53
CA GLY A 235 9.60 21.88 -16.14
C GLY A 235 10.33 22.58 -17.28
N GLY A 236 9.57 22.98 -18.30
CA GLY A 236 10.12 23.55 -19.52
C GLY A 236 10.55 22.48 -20.53
N THR A 237 11.52 22.81 -21.35
CA THR A 237 12.07 21.94 -22.40
C THR A 237 13.04 20.92 -21.82
N ALA A 238 13.43 19.93 -22.62
CA ALA A 238 14.47 18.96 -22.24
C ALA A 238 15.80 19.66 -21.86
N GLN A 239 16.15 20.74 -22.55
CA GLN A 239 17.34 21.52 -22.22
C GLN A 239 17.20 22.22 -20.87
N ASP A 240 16.03 22.78 -20.56
CA ASP A 240 15.77 23.41 -19.26
C ASP A 240 15.94 22.41 -18.09
N ILE A 241 15.52 21.16 -18.32
CA ILE A 241 15.69 20.08 -17.32
C ILE A 241 17.18 19.77 -17.12
N VAL A 242 17.95 19.65 -18.21
CA VAL A 242 19.40 19.41 -18.14
C VAL A 242 20.12 20.56 -17.42
N ASP A 243 19.78 21.79 -17.74
CA ASP A 243 20.40 22.96 -17.14
C ASP A 243 20.06 23.08 -15.64
N LYS A 244 18.81 22.75 -15.29
CA LYS A 244 18.35 22.68 -13.91
C LYS A 244 19.09 21.60 -13.10
N ALA A 245 19.21 20.40 -13.68
CA ALA A 245 19.93 19.29 -13.07
C ALA A 245 21.40 19.70 -12.80
N LYS A 246 22.08 20.29 -13.78
CA LYS A 246 23.46 20.77 -13.65
C LYS A 246 23.60 21.86 -12.58
N ALA A 247 22.68 22.84 -12.59
CA ALA A 247 22.70 23.95 -11.62
C ALA A 247 22.51 23.50 -10.18
N ARG A 248 21.80 22.39 -9.97
CA ARG A 248 21.54 21.80 -8.63
C ARG A 248 22.50 20.65 -8.28
N GLY A 249 23.41 20.27 -9.18
CA GLY A 249 24.29 19.10 -8.98
C GLY A 249 23.57 17.78 -9.02
N ALA A 250 22.34 17.75 -9.54
CA ALA A 250 21.57 16.53 -9.71
C ALA A 250 22.13 15.69 -10.85
N LYS A 251 22.30 14.39 -10.61
CA LYS A 251 22.82 13.45 -11.59
C LYS A 251 21.80 12.40 -12.03
N CYS A 252 20.69 12.28 -11.29
CA CYS A 252 19.60 11.36 -11.56
C CYS A 252 18.34 12.13 -11.96
N VAL A 253 17.61 11.55 -12.91
CA VAL A 253 16.26 11.98 -13.31
C VAL A 253 15.28 10.86 -13.10
N VAL A 254 14.23 11.13 -12.34
CA VAL A 254 13.16 10.19 -12.00
C VAL A 254 11.92 10.51 -12.83
N ALA A 255 11.39 9.52 -13.51
CA ALA A 255 10.13 9.58 -14.26
C ALA A 255 9.13 8.55 -13.73
N ALA A 256 7.83 8.85 -13.87
CA ALA A 256 6.77 7.87 -13.80
C ALA A 256 6.22 7.56 -15.20
N GLU A 257 5.62 6.40 -15.40
CA GLU A 257 4.92 6.07 -16.65
C GLU A 257 3.55 6.76 -16.71
N PRO A 258 3.11 7.25 -17.88
CA PRO A 258 3.82 7.29 -19.16
C PRO A 258 4.84 8.46 -19.23
N PHE A 259 5.93 8.28 -19.96
CA PHE A 259 6.97 9.29 -20.13
C PHE A 259 7.35 9.49 -21.60
N ASP A 260 7.91 10.68 -21.92
CA ASP A 260 8.37 11.01 -23.26
C ASP A 260 9.75 10.38 -23.54
N GLN A 261 9.79 9.44 -24.48
CA GLN A 261 11.03 8.75 -24.87
C GLN A 261 12.04 9.68 -25.54
N HIS A 262 11.58 10.74 -26.25
CA HIS A 262 12.49 11.72 -26.84
C HIS A 262 13.21 12.50 -25.75
N LEU A 263 12.48 12.94 -24.72
CA LEU A 263 13.07 13.57 -23.54
C LEU A 263 14.12 12.66 -22.90
N MET A 264 13.83 11.37 -22.72
CA MET A 264 14.77 10.42 -22.13
C MET A 264 16.06 10.30 -22.94
N SER A 265 15.99 10.34 -24.26
CA SER A 265 17.17 10.34 -25.15
C SER A 265 18.05 11.58 -24.96
N VAL A 266 17.44 12.75 -24.78
CA VAL A 266 18.18 14.01 -24.51
C VAL A 266 18.88 13.96 -23.16
N LEU A 267 18.23 13.42 -22.13
CA LEU A 267 18.81 13.27 -20.80
C LEU A 267 20.02 12.30 -20.81
N ASP A 268 19.93 11.19 -21.53
CA ASP A 268 21.04 10.25 -21.74
C ASP A 268 22.25 10.93 -22.40
N GLN A 269 22.01 11.73 -23.46
CA GLN A 269 23.08 12.47 -24.15
C GLN A 269 23.74 13.52 -23.25
N ALA A 270 23.01 14.05 -22.29
CA ALA A 270 23.55 14.98 -21.29
C ALA A 270 24.33 14.30 -20.16
N GLY A 271 24.42 12.96 -20.15
CA GLY A 271 25.12 12.17 -19.15
C GLY A 271 24.39 12.10 -17.80
N LEU A 272 23.07 12.30 -17.80
CA LEU A 272 22.23 12.16 -16.61
C LEU A 272 21.74 10.70 -16.50
N ASN A 273 21.91 10.12 -15.33
CA ASN A 273 21.26 8.85 -15.04
C ASN A 273 19.75 9.01 -14.99
N ARG A 274 19.05 7.95 -15.29
CA ARG A 274 17.58 7.97 -15.26
C ARG A 274 17.00 6.70 -14.68
N VAL A 275 15.85 6.85 -14.06
CA VAL A 275 15.04 5.74 -13.60
C VAL A 275 13.57 6.00 -13.87
N VAL A 276 12.88 4.95 -14.32
CA VAL A 276 11.42 4.95 -14.42
C VAL A 276 10.87 4.14 -13.26
N LEU A 277 10.02 4.77 -12.49
CA LEU A 277 9.36 4.16 -11.34
C LEU A 277 7.86 4.04 -11.62
N ASP A 278 7.22 3.12 -10.92
CA ASP A 278 5.77 2.87 -10.97
C ASP A 278 5.15 3.26 -9.62
N PRO A 279 4.87 4.55 -9.37
CA PRO A 279 4.32 5.00 -8.08
C PRO A 279 2.90 4.50 -7.83
N ALA A 280 2.14 4.18 -8.87
CA ALA A 280 0.79 3.64 -8.76
C ALA A 280 0.73 2.12 -8.53
N GLY A 281 1.85 1.40 -8.70
CA GLY A 281 1.91 -0.04 -8.50
C GLY A 281 1.23 -0.86 -9.59
N HIS A 282 1.07 -0.32 -10.81
CA HIS A 282 0.40 -1.04 -11.90
C HIS A 282 1.11 -2.33 -12.30
N GLN A 283 2.44 -2.35 -12.21
CA GLN A 283 3.28 -3.50 -12.56
C GLN A 283 3.67 -4.36 -11.35
N MET A 284 3.12 -4.06 -10.16
CA MET A 284 3.46 -4.81 -8.96
C MET A 284 2.90 -6.24 -8.99
N PRO A 285 3.56 -7.20 -8.32
CA PRO A 285 3.01 -8.55 -8.16
C PRO A 285 1.68 -8.51 -7.41
N LYS A 286 0.61 -9.06 -8.00
CA LYS A 286 -0.73 -9.15 -7.37
C LYS A 286 -0.80 -10.31 -6.36
N THR A 287 0.15 -10.35 -5.42
CA THR A 287 0.26 -11.35 -4.35
C THR A 287 0.16 -10.69 -2.98
N THR A 288 -0.03 -11.46 -1.93
CA THR A 288 -0.08 -10.97 -0.54
C THR A 288 1.22 -10.28 -0.08
N GLY A 289 2.36 -10.58 -0.72
CA GLY A 289 3.64 -9.89 -0.50
C GLY A 289 3.94 -8.76 -1.49
N GLY A 290 3.01 -8.47 -2.40
CA GLY A 290 3.23 -7.57 -3.54
C GLY A 290 3.64 -6.16 -3.14
N TYR A 291 3.00 -5.57 -2.13
CA TYR A 291 3.34 -4.25 -1.62
C TYR A 291 4.80 -4.16 -1.18
N PHE A 292 5.25 -5.12 -0.39
CA PHE A 292 6.61 -5.14 0.16
C PHE A 292 7.68 -5.28 -0.92
N GLN A 293 7.43 -6.15 -1.89
CA GLN A 293 8.33 -6.36 -3.02
C GLN A 293 8.40 -5.12 -3.92
N TRP A 294 7.25 -4.58 -4.27
CA TRP A 294 7.13 -3.39 -5.12
C TRP A 294 7.80 -2.18 -4.48
N PHE A 295 7.46 -1.86 -3.23
CA PHE A 295 7.99 -0.69 -2.53
C PHE A 295 9.49 -0.79 -2.30
N GLY A 296 9.99 -1.97 -1.92
CA GLY A 296 11.42 -2.22 -1.78
C GLY A 296 12.18 -2.07 -3.10
N ASN A 297 11.61 -2.56 -4.21
CA ASN A 297 12.20 -2.40 -5.55
C ASN A 297 12.18 -0.93 -6.02
N LEU A 298 11.10 -0.20 -5.75
CA LEU A 298 11.00 1.24 -6.05
C LEU A 298 12.09 2.01 -5.33
N ALA A 299 12.24 1.80 -4.02
CA ALA A 299 13.28 2.44 -3.22
C ALA A 299 14.70 2.07 -3.67
N SER A 300 14.94 0.80 -4.01
CA SER A 300 16.24 0.33 -4.51
C SER A 300 16.61 0.97 -5.84
N LYS A 301 15.69 1.00 -6.80
CA LYS A 301 15.90 1.65 -8.11
C LYS A 301 16.19 3.15 -7.97
N LEU A 302 15.46 3.83 -7.08
CA LEU A 302 15.69 5.24 -6.78
C LEU A 302 17.09 5.45 -6.21
N ASN A 303 17.45 4.69 -5.17
CA ASN A 303 18.77 4.76 -4.55
C ASN A 303 19.90 4.53 -5.56
N ASP A 304 19.78 3.48 -6.36
CA ASP A 304 20.79 3.14 -7.39
C ASP A 304 20.99 4.27 -8.42
N CYS A 305 19.90 4.94 -8.82
CA CYS A 305 19.99 6.08 -9.74
C CYS A 305 20.68 7.28 -9.10
N VAL A 306 20.35 7.57 -7.83
CA VAL A 306 20.86 8.77 -7.15
C VAL A 306 22.31 8.60 -6.71
N ILE A 307 22.69 7.44 -6.17
CA ILE A 307 23.99 7.23 -5.52
C ILE A 307 25.05 6.72 -6.50
N ARG A 308 24.70 5.87 -7.48
CA ARG A 308 25.67 5.31 -8.45
C ARG A 308 25.97 6.23 -9.62
N SER A 309 25.63 7.49 -9.52
CA SER A 309 25.80 8.51 -10.55
C SER A 309 27.21 9.06 -10.65
#